data_4b8c341e3fe3bf4c1be2654a53e5eec7
#
_entry.id   4b8c341e3fe3bf4c1be2654a53e5eec7
#
_cell.length_a   1.000
_cell.length_b   1.000
_cell.length_c   1.000
_cell.angle_alpha   90.00
_cell.angle_beta   90.00
_cell.angle_gamma   90.00
#
_symmetry.space_group_name_H-M   'P 1'
#
loop_
_entity.id
_entity.type
_entity.pdbx_description
1 polymer ?
#
loop_
_entity_poly.entity_id
_entity_poly.type
_entity_poly.pdbx_seq_one_letter_code
_entity_poly.pdbx_strand_id
1 'polypeptide(L)'
;LSCAQRSPPAFVQRCLAAIDAVGIETHDLVVEVTETELVEDGSVAEQSLLALAEAGIQVAVDDFGAGYSSFDYLTRMPVTYLKIDRRLTRALPTNARARRVLGALVTMCLDMGVAIVAEGIETEAERDAYLEIGINAGQGFLFSRAITVERLVEDLRAEAGAGFSAG
;
A
#
# COMPACT_ATOMS: atom_id res chain seq x y z
N LEU A 1 1.61 12.79 9.69
CA LEU A 1 2.40 13.01 10.90
C LEU A 1 3.67 12.21 10.76
N SER A 2 4.80 12.87 10.51
CA SER A 2 6.09 12.21 10.31
C SER A 2 6.44 11.34 11.53
N CYS A 3 6.78 10.07 11.30
CA CYS A 3 7.23 9.10 12.31
C CYS A 3 8.53 9.55 13.02
N ALA A 4 9.29 10.46 12.42
CA ALA A 4 10.64 10.87 12.85
C ALA A 4 10.71 11.65 14.18
N GLN A 5 9.61 12.00 14.82
CA GLN A 5 9.64 12.95 15.96
C GLN A 5 9.31 12.37 17.34
N ARG A 6 9.13 11.05 17.52
CA ARG A 6 8.75 10.47 18.82
C ARG A 6 9.42 9.13 19.06
N SER A 7 9.71 8.81 20.34
CA SER A 7 10.26 7.51 20.70
C SER A 7 9.33 6.38 20.23
N PRO A 8 9.87 5.33 19.59
CA PRO A 8 9.08 4.23 18.98
C PRO A 8 7.98 3.68 19.92
N PRO A 9 8.24 3.37 21.19
CA PRO A 9 7.21 2.78 22.07
C PRO A 9 6.01 3.68 22.29
N ALA A 10 6.20 5.00 22.42
CA ALA A 10 5.11 5.94 22.68
C ALA A 10 4.21 6.15 21.43
N PHE A 11 4.77 6.05 20.24
CA PHE A 11 4.00 6.12 18.99
C PHE A 11 3.15 4.87 18.82
N VAL A 12 3.74 3.70 18.95
CA VAL A 12 3.04 2.40 18.84
C VAL A 12 1.89 2.30 19.84
N GLN A 13 2.14 2.63 21.12
CA GLN A 13 1.09 2.58 22.14
C GLN A 13 -0.09 3.51 21.84
N ARG A 14 0.15 4.67 21.25
CA ARG A 14 -0.95 5.57 20.86
C ARG A 14 -1.74 5.02 19.67
N CYS A 15 -1.07 4.38 18.69
CA CYS A 15 -1.77 3.71 17.60
C CYS A 15 -2.68 2.60 18.15
N LEU A 16 -2.15 1.74 19.02
CA LEU A 16 -2.91 0.65 19.63
C LEU A 16 -4.08 1.16 20.48
N ALA A 17 -3.86 2.21 21.30
CA ALA A 17 -4.93 2.82 22.07
C ALA A 17 -6.04 3.45 21.20
N ALA A 18 -5.68 4.00 20.04
CA ALA A 18 -6.64 4.56 19.10
C ALA A 18 -7.46 3.44 18.40
N ILE A 19 -6.81 2.35 18.02
CA ILE A 19 -7.45 1.15 17.45
C ILE A 19 -8.46 0.58 18.44
N ASP A 20 -8.04 0.35 19.68
CA ASP A 20 -8.90 -0.17 20.76
C ASP A 20 -10.09 0.75 21.04
N ALA A 21 -9.88 2.07 21.08
CA ALA A 21 -10.95 3.04 21.30
C ALA A 21 -12.01 3.07 20.19
N VAL A 22 -11.64 2.71 18.95
CA VAL A 22 -12.56 2.66 17.80
C VAL A 22 -13.16 1.26 17.64
N GLY A 23 -12.53 0.22 18.19
CA GLY A 23 -13.00 -1.16 18.14
C GLY A 23 -12.76 -1.83 16.79
N ILE A 24 -11.67 -1.48 16.10
CA ILE A 24 -11.19 -2.17 14.89
C ILE A 24 -10.06 -3.14 15.26
N GLU A 25 -9.82 -4.12 14.41
CA GLU A 25 -8.70 -5.05 14.59
C GLU A 25 -7.39 -4.41 14.09
N THR A 26 -6.25 -4.80 14.66
CA THR A 26 -4.94 -4.24 14.26
C THR A 26 -4.62 -4.48 12.79
N HIS A 27 -5.06 -5.62 12.24
CA HIS A 27 -4.84 -5.97 10.83
C HIS A 27 -5.72 -5.19 9.84
N ASP A 28 -6.73 -4.43 10.31
CA ASP A 28 -7.52 -3.53 9.47
C ASP A 28 -6.81 -2.18 9.24
N LEU A 29 -5.72 -1.91 10.00
CA LEU A 29 -4.96 -0.70 9.85
C LEU A 29 -3.70 -0.94 9.01
N VAL A 30 -3.49 -0.10 8.01
CA VAL A 30 -2.26 -0.03 7.23
C VAL A 30 -1.53 1.27 7.55
N VAL A 31 -0.25 1.18 7.89
CA VAL A 31 0.63 2.35 8.07
C VAL A 31 1.51 2.48 6.83
N GLU A 32 1.46 3.64 6.19
CA GLU A 32 2.27 3.94 5.02
C GLU A 32 3.53 4.70 5.41
N VAL A 33 4.65 4.33 4.79
CA VAL A 33 5.96 4.99 4.92
C VAL A 33 6.54 5.17 3.53
N THR A 34 7.12 6.33 3.25
CA THR A 34 7.77 6.55 1.96
C THR A 34 9.06 5.76 1.84
N GLU A 35 9.42 5.33 0.63
CA GLU A 35 10.68 4.64 0.36
C GLU A 35 11.88 5.40 0.92
N THR A 36 11.89 6.72 0.82
CA THR A 36 12.99 7.58 1.28
C THR A 36 13.21 7.51 2.79
N GLU A 37 12.14 7.31 3.58
CA GLU A 37 12.23 7.21 5.05
C GLU A 37 12.82 5.86 5.52
N LEU A 38 12.88 4.84 4.63
CA LEU A 38 13.42 3.50 4.91
C LEU A 38 14.89 3.33 4.52
N VAL A 39 15.52 4.32 3.90
CA VAL A 39 16.91 4.23 3.41
C VAL A 39 17.92 4.11 4.54
N GLU A 40 17.64 4.66 5.73
CA GLU A 40 18.54 4.63 6.88
C GLU A 40 18.29 3.39 7.74
N ASP A 41 19.25 2.46 7.71
CA ASP A 41 19.25 1.24 8.56
C ASP A 41 19.31 1.62 10.05
N GLY A 42 18.49 0.94 10.86
CA GLY A 42 18.39 1.20 12.30
C GLY A 42 17.73 2.53 12.68
N SER A 43 17.07 3.19 11.73
CA SER A 43 16.37 4.45 11.98
C SER A 43 15.23 4.30 13.02
N VAL A 44 14.83 5.41 13.63
CA VAL A 44 13.66 5.45 14.52
C VAL A 44 12.38 5.05 13.77
N ALA A 45 12.29 5.37 12.49
CA ALA A 45 11.18 4.97 11.64
C ALA A 45 11.12 3.45 11.49
N GLU A 46 12.24 2.81 11.13
CA GLU A 46 12.34 1.36 11.01
C GLU A 46 11.95 0.63 12.30
N GLN A 47 12.49 1.05 13.44
CA GLN A 47 12.15 0.48 14.75
C GLN A 47 10.65 0.63 15.08
N SER A 48 10.05 1.77 14.74
CA SER A 48 8.62 2.01 14.94
C SER A 48 7.76 1.09 14.08
N LEU A 49 8.13 0.90 12.81
CA LEU A 49 7.42 0.04 11.87
C LEU A 49 7.52 -1.44 12.27
N LEU A 50 8.69 -1.90 12.69
CA LEU A 50 8.87 -3.25 13.23
C LEU A 50 7.93 -3.50 14.42
N ALA A 51 7.89 -2.57 15.37
CA ALA A 51 7.03 -2.70 16.54
C ALA A 51 5.52 -2.62 16.20
N LEU A 52 5.12 -1.84 15.18
CA LEU A 52 3.75 -1.82 14.68
C LEU A 52 3.37 -3.16 14.02
N ALA A 53 4.26 -3.71 13.21
CA ALA A 53 4.04 -5.00 12.56
C ALA A 53 3.99 -6.16 13.56
N GLU A 54 4.83 -6.15 14.60
CA GLU A 54 4.75 -7.11 15.72
C GLU A 54 3.40 -7.03 16.45
N ALA A 55 2.77 -5.86 16.47
CA ALA A 55 1.44 -5.66 17.03
C ALA A 55 0.30 -6.06 16.06
N GLY A 56 0.63 -6.53 14.85
CA GLY A 56 -0.33 -6.98 13.84
C GLY A 56 -0.83 -5.87 12.89
N ILE A 57 -0.25 -4.67 12.96
CA ILE A 57 -0.56 -3.57 12.02
C ILE A 57 0.19 -3.80 10.72
N GLN A 58 -0.49 -3.61 9.59
CA GLN A 58 0.10 -3.82 8.28
C GLN A 58 0.98 -2.63 7.87
N VAL A 59 2.07 -2.91 7.14
CA VAL A 59 3.01 -1.88 6.67
C VAL A 59 2.98 -1.81 5.15
N ALA A 60 2.78 -0.60 4.62
CA ALA A 60 2.88 -0.30 3.20
C ALA A 60 4.07 0.63 2.93
N VAL A 61 4.84 0.30 1.91
CA VAL A 61 5.86 1.23 1.37
C VAL A 61 5.23 2.02 0.25
N ASP A 62 5.26 3.33 0.39
CA ASP A 62 4.67 4.29 -0.54
C ASP A 62 5.71 4.90 -1.49
N ASP A 63 5.24 5.43 -2.61
CA ASP A 63 6.05 6.11 -3.64
C ASP A 63 7.20 5.24 -4.21
N PHE A 64 7.04 3.91 -4.26
CA PHE A 64 8.09 3.04 -4.77
C PHE A 64 8.44 3.35 -6.22
N GLY A 65 9.75 3.59 -6.45
CA GLY A 65 10.29 3.94 -7.77
C GLY A 65 10.36 5.44 -8.04
N ALA A 66 10.03 6.27 -7.07
CA ALA A 66 10.20 7.72 -7.16
C ALA A 66 11.66 8.17 -6.98
N GLY A 67 12.52 7.32 -6.40
CA GLY A 67 13.89 7.62 -6.03
C GLY A 67 14.90 6.53 -6.38
N TYR A 68 15.91 6.38 -5.55
CA TYR A 68 16.89 5.30 -5.63
C TYR A 68 16.33 4.06 -4.93
N SER A 69 15.69 3.19 -5.69
CA SER A 69 15.12 1.97 -5.14
C SER A 69 16.21 1.00 -4.69
N SER A 70 16.34 0.80 -3.40
CA SER A 70 17.07 -0.31 -2.80
C SER A 70 16.05 -1.33 -2.30
N PHE A 71 16.11 -2.56 -2.78
CA PHE A 71 15.26 -3.64 -2.27
C PHE A 71 15.69 -4.18 -0.90
N ASP A 72 16.74 -3.62 -0.32
CA ASP A 72 17.35 -4.12 0.92
C ASP A 72 16.35 -4.10 2.09
N TYR A 73 15.54 -3.04 2.20
CA TYR A 73 14.53 -2.96 3.25
C TYR A 73 13.45 -4.06 3.15
N LEU A 74 13.15 -4.59 1.95
CA LEU A 74 12.19 -5.70 1.82
C LEU A 74 12.69 -6.98 2.49
N THR A 75 14.00 -7.14 2.67
CA THR A 75 14.58 -8.29 3.37
C THR A 75 14.59 -8.12 4.87
N ARG A 76 14.51 -6.89 5.38
CA ARG A 76 14.62 -6.53 6.80
C ARG A 76 13.27 -6.17 7.43
N MET A 77 12.37 -5.62 6.63
CA MET A 77 11.09 -5.07 7.08
C MET A 77 9.94 -6.01 6.74
N PRO A 78 8.97 -6.20 7.64
CA PRO A 78 7.77 -6.98 7.39
C PRO A 78 6.76 -6.16 6.56
N VAL A 79 7.14 -5.83 5.31
CA VAL A 79 6.30 -5.10 4.38
C VAL A 79 5.15 -5.97 3.91
N THR A 80 3.92 -5.48 4.01
CA THR A 80 2.71 -6.16 3.53
C THR A 80 2.33 -5.68 2.12
N TYR A 81 2.48 -4.38 1.86
CA TYR A 81 2.12 -3.76 0.59
C TYR A 81 3.26 -2.92 0.04
N LEU A 82 3.42 -2.95 -1.28
CA LEU A 82 4.29 -2.06 -2.04
C LEU A 82 3.43 -1.24 -3.00
N LYS A 83 3.35 0.07 -2.78
CA LYS A 83 2.58 0.99 -3.61
C LYS A 83 3.48 1.54 -4.70
N ILE A 84 3.17 1.22 -5.96
CA ILE A 84 3.99 1.61 -7.10
C ILE A 84 3.53 2.96 -7.63
N ASP A 85 4.47 3.92 -7.61
CA ASP A 85 4.24 5.26 -8.14
C ASP A 85 3.96 5.24 -9.66
N ARG A 86 3.04 6.09 -10.09
CA ARG A 86 2.63 6.26 -11.49
C ARG A 86 3.81 6.49 -12.45
N ARG A 87 4.92 7.09 -11.98
CA ARG A 87 6.10 7.33 -12.81
C ARG A 87 6.72 6.05 -13.37
N LEU A 88 6.70 4.95 -12.60
CA LEU A 88 7.16 3.64 -13.07
C LEU A 88 6.20 2.99 -14.06
N THR A 89 4.92 3.26 -13.91
CA THR A 89 3.86 2.50 -14.57
C THR A 89 3.28 3.20 -15.80
N ARG A 90 3.47 4.50 -15.92
CA ARG A 90 2.95 5.34 -17.03
C ARG A 90 3.28 4.80 -18.43
N ALA A 91 4.39 4.10 -18.58
CA ALA A 91 4.82 3.56 -19.86
C ALA A 91 4.24 2.16 -20.15
N LEU A 92 3.59 1.50 -19.21
CA LEU A 92 3.12 0.12 -19.35
C LEU A 92 2.20 -0.10 -20.56
N PRO A 93 1.20 0.75 -20.84
CA PRO A 93 0.29 0.50 -21.96
C PRO A 93 0.99 0.41 -23.32
N THR A 94 2.15 1.08 -23.47
CA THR A 94 2.84 1.23 -24.77
C THR A 94 4.24 0.62 -24.82
N ASN A 95 4.80 0.18 -23.68
CA ASN A 95 6.19 -0.27 -23.59
C ASN A 95 6.30 -1.72 -23.09
N ALA A 96 6.50 -2.67 -24.02
CA ALA A 96 6.66 -4.08 -23.70
C ALA A 96 7.89 -4.39 -22.82
N ARG A 97 8.96 -3.56 -22.86
CA ARG A 97 10.11 -3.73 -21.99
C ARG A 97 9.78 -3.32 -20.56
N ALA A 98 9.05 -2.21 -20.38
CA ALA A 98 8.56 -1.78 -19.08
C ALA A 98 7.67 -2.85 -18.45
N ARG A 99 6.72 -3.43 -19.22
CA ARG A 99 5.89 -4.55 -18.75
C ARG A 99 6.71 -5.74 -18.25
N ARG A 100 7.74 -6.15 -18.99
CA ARG A 100 8.60 -7.28 -18.57
C ARG A 100 9.38 -6.97 -17.28
N VAL A 101 9.94 -5.77 -17.16
CA VAL A 101 10.70 -5.38 -15.97
C VAL A 101 9.77 -5.32 -14.75
N LEU A 102 8.63 -4.65 -14.89
CA LEU A 102 7.68 -4.53 -13.78
C LEU A 102 7.02 -5.87 -13.44
N GLY A 103 6.72 -6.71 -14.44
CA GLY A 103 6.21 -8.07 -14.20
C GLY A 103 7.19 -8.95 -13.41
N ALA A 104 8.50 -8.82 -13.66
CA ALA A 104 9.52 -9.51 -12.85
C ALA A 104 9.55 -8.98 -11.40
N LEU A 105 9.40 -7.68 -11.20
CA LEU A 105 9.26 -7.08 -9.87
C LEU A 105 8.01 -7.63 -9.14
N VAL A 106 6.87 -7.66 -9.84
CA VAL A 106 5.62 -8.21 -9.29
C VAL A 106 5.80 -9.64 -8.83
N THR A 107 6.40 -10.48 -9.66
CA THR A 107 6.67 -11.89 -9.31
C THR A 107 7.53 -11.98 -8.06
N MET A 108 8.62 -11.21 -7.99
CA MET A 108 9.52 -11.17 -6.84
C MET A 108 8.76 -10.78 -5.55
N CYS A 109 7.95 -9.72 -5.59
CA CYS A 109 7.19 -9.27 -4.43
C CYS A 109 6.18 -10.33 -3.96
N LEU A 110 5.46 -10.95 -4.91
CA LEU A 110 4.49 -12.01 -4.59
C LEU A 110 5.17 -13.24 -3.96
N ASP A 111 6.35 -13.64 -4.45
CA ASP A 111 7.14 -14.73 -3.87
C ASP A 111 7.60 -14.42 -2.44
N MET A 112 7.77 -13.14 -2.11
CA MET A 112 8.08 -12.66 -0.76
C MET A 112 6.83 -12.46 0.12
N GLY A 113 5.62 -12.67 -0.40
CA GLY A 113 4.37 -12.41 0.31
C GLY A 113 3.99 -10.92 0.39
N VAL A 114 4.59 -10.07 -0.45
CA VAL A 114 4.30 -8.63 -0.52
C VAL A 114 3.29 -8.37 -1.63
N ALA A 115 2.14 -7.82 -1.29
CA ALA A 115 1.13 -7.43 -2.27
C ALA A 115 1.48 -6.09 -2.93
N ILE A 116 1.15 -5.94 -4.21
CA ILE A 116 1.42 -4.69 -4.95
C ILE A 116 0.13 -3.93 -5.18
N VAL A 117 0.19 -2.62 -4.93
CA VAL A 117 -0.89 -1.67 -5.21
C VAL A 117 -0.41 -0.67 -6.27
N ALA A 118 -1.11 -0.59 -7.39
CA ALA A 118 -0.82 0.42 -8.41
C ALA A 118 -1.50 1.74 -8.07
N GLU A 119 -0.77 2.84 -8.19
CA GLU A 119 -1.29 4.16 -7.89
C GLU A 119 -1.55 5.01 -9.13
N GLY A 120 -2.49 5.95 -8.99
CA GLY A 120 -2.78 6.97 -10.00
C GLY A 120 -3.36 6.40 -11.29
N ILE A 121 -4.15 5.33 -11.23
CA ILE A 121 -4.84 4.76 -12.39
C ILE A 121 -5.94 5.73 -12.85
N GLU A 122 -5.83 6.22 -14.09
CA GLU A 122 -6.77 7.17 -14.67
C GLU A 122 -7.56 6.61 -15.85
N THR A 123 -7.04 5.56 -16.50
CA THR A 123 -7.64 4.98 -17.72
C THR A 123 -7.79 3.46 -17.63
N GLU A 124 -8.75 2.92 -18.38
CA GLU A 124 -8.93 1.47 -18.51
C GLU A 124 -7.69 0.79 -19.12
N ALA A 125 -7.02 1.44 -20.07
CA ALA A 125 -5.80 0.90 -20.66
C ALA A 125 -4.65 0.76 -19.65
N GLU A 126 -4.55 1.68 -18.68
CA GLU A 126 -3.62 1.54 -17.56
C GLU A 126 -4.02 0.37 -16.67
N ARG A 127 -5.29 0.30 -16.25
CA ARG A 127 -5.81 -0.84 -15.44
C ARG A 127 -5.51 -2.18 -16.11
N ASP A 128 -5.82 -2.30 -17.40
CA ASP A 128 -5.65 -3.56 -18.13
C ASP A 128 -4.17 -3.95 -18.22
N ALA A 129 -3.28 -2.98 -18.44
CA ALA A 129 -1.84 -3.21 -18.43
C ALA A 129 -1.29 -3.66 -17.07
N TYR A 130 -1.90 -3.22 -15.96
CA TYR A 130 -1.55 -3.70 -14.62
C TYR A 130 -2.03 -5.14 -14.40
N LEU A 131 -3.26 -5.44 -14.78
CA LEU A 131 -3.81 -6.80 -14.70
C LEU A 131 -2.98 -7.81 -15.51
N GLU A 132 -2.51 -7.43 -16.71
CA GLU A 132 -1.64 -8.27 -17.56
C GLU A 132 -0.32 -8.69 -16.87
N ILE A 133 0.20 -7.89 -15.96
CA ILE A 133 1.44 -8.19 -15.23
C ILE A 133 1.21 -8.73 -13.82
N GLY A 134 -0.07 -9.00 -13.46
CA GLY A 134 -0.44 -9.64 -12.19
C GLY A 134 -0.71 -8.68 -11.03
N ILE A 135 -0.83 -7.37 -11.27
CA ILE A 135 -1.25 -6.40 -10.24
C ILE A 135 -2.78 -6.34 -10.21
N ASN A 136 -3.38 -6.81 -9.11
CA ASN A 136 -4.83 -6.91 -8.95
C ASN A 136 -5.42 -5.88 -7.99
N ALA A 137 -4.59 -5.07 -7.35
CA ALA A 137 -5.01 -3.98 -6.47
C ALA A 137 -4.50 -2.64 -7.02
N GLY A 138 -5.34 -1.61 -6.94
CA GLY A 138 -4.95 -0.30 -7.40
C GLY A 138 -5.91 0.80 -6.99
N GLN A 139 -5.42 2.03 -7.02
CA GLN A 139 -6.19 3.24 -6.72
C GLN A 139 -5.96 4.31 -7.78
N GLY A 140 -6.95 5.16 -7.99
CA GLY A 140 -6.86 6.27 -8.93
C GLY A 140 -8.21 6.80 -9.37
N PHE A 141 -8.17 7.86 -10.16
CA PHE A 141 -9.38 8.57 -10.62
C PHE A 141 -10.26 7.76 -11.58
N LEU A 142 -9.74 6.66 -12.12
CA LEU A 142 -10.56 5.71 -12.87
C LEU A 142 -11.67 5.12 -11.99
N PHE A 143 -11.38 4.84 -10.72
CA PHE A 143 -12.32 4.21 -9.79
C PHE A 143 -13.15 5.25 -9.04
N SER A 144 -12.49 6.18 -8.36
CA SER A 144 -13.15 7.26 -7.65
C SER A 144 -12.22 8.45 -7.41
N ARG A 145 -12.78 9.63 -7.30
CA ARG A 145 -12.12 10.78 -6.68
C ARG A 145 -12.30 10.72 -5.17
N ALA A 146 -11.58 11.58 -4.44
CA ALA A 146 -11.81 11.73 -3.01
C ALA A 146 -13.28 12.07 -2.73
N ILE A 147 -13.88 11.30 -1.83
CA ILE A 147 -15.27 11.44 -1.38
C ILE A 147 -15.31 11.66 0.12
N THR A 148 -16.44 12.17 0.63
CA THR A 148 -16.63 12.31 2.08
C THR A 148 -16.91 10.95 2.73
N VAL A 149 -16.71 10.86 4.05
CA VAL A 149 -16.99 9.64 4.80
C VAL A 149 -18.48 9.24 4.70
N GLU A 150 -19.39 10.23 4.72
CA GLU A 150 -20.83 10.00 4.59
C GLU A 150 -21.15 9.33 3.25
N ARG A 151 -20.54 9.83 2.17
CA ARG A 151 -20.73 9.25 0.83
C ARG A 151 -20.14 7.84 0.74
N LEU A 152 -18.97 7.59 1.32
CA LEU A 152 -18.37 6.25 1.38
C LEU A 152 -19.29 5.25 2.08
N VAL A 153 -19.89 5.65 3.21
CA VAL A 153 -20.84 4.79 3.96
C VAL A 153 -22.09 4.49 3.13
N GLU A 154 -22.60 5.47 2.37
CA GLU A 154 -23.75 5.24 1.47
C GLU A 154 -23.39 4.25 0.36
N ASP A 155 -22.24 4.41 -0.30
CA ASP A 155 -21.80 3.53 -1.38
C ASP A 155 -21.58 2.09 -0.88
N LEU A 156 -20.91 1.90 0.27
CA LEU A 156 -20.70 0.58 0.88
C LEU A 156 -22.02 -0.11 1.26
N ARG A 157 -22.99 0.63 1.75
CA ARG A 157 -24.34 0.07 2.07
C ARG A 157 -25.10 -0.35 0.81
N ALA A 158 -24.95 0.41 -0.27
CA ALA A 158 -25.58 0.09 -1.55
C ALA A 158 -24.98 -1.20 -2.14
N GLU A 159 -23.66 -1.37 -2.09
CA GLU A 159 -22.97 -2.58 -2.54
C GLU A 159 -23.34 -3.81 -1.70
N ALA A 160 -23.38 -3.67 -0.38
CA ALA A 160 -23.79 -4.75 0.53
C ALA A 160 -25.25 -5.17 0.30
N GLY A 161 -26.14 -4.24 -0.05
CA GLY A 161 -27.53 -4.51 -0.39
C GLY A 161 -27.72 -5.18 -1.76
N ALA A 162 -26.83 -4.93 -2.71
CA ALA A 162 -26.86 -5.51 -4.04
C ALA A 162 -26.33 -6.97 -4.07
N GLY A 163 -25.49 -7.35 -3.12
CA GLY A 163 -24.87 -8.69 -3.03
C GLY A 163 -25.76 -9.80 -2.48
N PHE A 164 -26.99 -9.53 -2.03
CA PHE A 164 -27.90 -10.51 -1.43
C PHE A 164 -29.08 -10.90 -2.34
N SER A 165 -28.97 -10.69 -3.63
CA SER A 165 -29.90 -11.29 -4.61
C SER A 165 -29.29 -12.55 -5.18
N ALA A 166 -29.16 -13.58 -4.34
CA ALA A 166 -28.86 -14.93 -4.79
C ALA A 166 -30.14 -15.53 -5.39
N GLY A 167 -30.14 -15.70 -6.73
CA GLY A 167 -31.03 -16.62 -7.44
C GLY A 167 -30.53 -18.05 -7.31
#